data_0d877d5a5bb50ce5a659b4eba032e0ee
#
_entry.id   0d877d5a5bb50ce5a659b4eba032e0ee
#
_cell.length_a   1.000
_cell.length_b   1.000
_cell.length_c   1.000
_cell.angle_alpha   90.00
_cell.angle_beta   90.00
_cell.angle_gamma   90.00
#
_symmetry.space_group_name_H-M   'P 1'
#
loop_
_entity.id
_entity.type
_entity.pdbx_description
1 polymer ?
#
loop_
_entity_poly.entity_id
_entity_poly.type
_entity_poly.pdbx_seq_one_letter_code
_entity_poly.pdbx_strand_id
1 'polypeptide(L)'
;MMPFKNYSAVFPIILGEDGQKILLHLRQNTGYCDGYWDTAASGHVDAKETAKQAAVRECKEEVGIDVNVDDLEFVHLSHHASEPDLTYYHIYFTVKNYDGIPTIMEPDKAVELRWFSLIDLPDKMIPCRKIAIESWKKGILYTEFFDAER
;
A
#
# COMPACT_ATOMS: atom_id res chain seq x y z
N MET A 1 -1.60 32.42 9.03
CA MET A 1 -0.66 31.46 8.41
C MET A 1 -1.35 30.14 8.13
N MET A 2 -1.19 29.62 6.95
CA MET A 2 -1.71 28.29 6.59
C MET A 2 -0.74 27.21 7.02
N PRO A 3 -1.20 26.16 7.70
CA PRO A 3 -0.31 25.05 8.04
C PRO A 3 0.13 24.30 6.77
N PHE A 4 1.28 23.68 6.85
CA PHE A 4 1.78 22.83 5.77
C PHE A 4 0.82 21.65 5.57
N LYS A 5 0.53 21.32 4.32
CA LYS A 5 -0.40 20.23 4.00
C LYS A 5 0.37 18.96 3.61
N ASN A 6 -0.03 17.88 4.20
CA ASN A 6 0.49 16.55 3.86
C ASN A 6 -0.54 15.80 3.02
N TYR A 7 -0.05 15.02 2.09
CA TYR A 7 -0.89 14.06 1.37
C TYR A 7 -1.11 12.81 2.23
N SER A 8 -2.23 12.15 2.03
CA SER A 8 -2.50 10.86 2.66
C SER A 8 -2.74 9.82 1.58
N ALA A 9 -2.08 8.69 1.73
CA ALA A 9 -2.25 7.55 0.82
C ALA A 9 -2.44 6.28 1.64
N VAL A 10 -3.24 5.36 1.11
CA VAL A 10 -3.53 4.08 1.76
C VAL A 10 -2.84 2.96 1.00
N PHE A 11 -2.37 1.97 1.77
CA PHE A 11 -1.67 0.80 1.25
C PHE A 11 -2.27 -0.45 1.88
N PRO A 12 -3.33 -1.01 1.27
CA PRO A 12 -3.90 -2.26 1.75
C PRO A 12 -2.90 -3.42 1.62
N ILE A 13 -2.66 -4.10 2.72
CA ILE A 13 -1.86 -5.33 2.76
C ILE A 13 -2.83 -6.48 2.62
N ILE A 14 -3.01 -6.96 1.39
CA ILE A 14 -3.94 -8.04 1.08
C ILE A 14 -3.25 -9.37 1.42
N LEU A 15 -3.81 -10.08 2.38
CA LEU A 15 -3.24 -11.32 2.90
C LEU A 15 -3.95 -12.55 2.34
N GLY A 16 -3.20 -13.63 2.17
CA GLY A 16 -3.76 -14.92 1.84
C GLY A 16 -4.55 -15.51 3.01
N GLU A 17 -5.28 -16.59 2.76
CA GLU A 17 -6.19 -17.21 3.74
C GLU A 17 -5.51 -17.58 5.05
N ASP A 18 -4.27 -18.02 5.00
CA ASP A 18 -3.50 -18.42 6.18
C ASP A 18 -2.77 -17.25 6.85
N GLY A 19 -2.85 -16.04 6.28
CA GLY A 19 -2.17 -14.87 6.79
C GLY A 19 -0.66 -14.87 6.59
N GLN A 20 -0.11 -15.83 5.84
CA GLN A 20 1.33 -15.99 5.65
C GLN A 20 1.84 -15.40 4.34
N LYS A 21 0.94 -15.01 3.45
CA LYS A 21 1.30 -14.46 2.14
C LYS A 21 0.68 -13.09 1.92
N ILE A 22 1.40 -12.25 1.20
CA ILE A 22 0.96 -10.93 0.78
C ILE A 22 0.86 -10.87 -0.73
N LEU A 23 -0.15 -10.17 -1.23
CA LEU A 23 -0.34 -9.95 -2.66
C LEU A 23 0.40 -8.68 -3.08
N LEU A 24 1.28 -8.81 -4.06
CA LEU A 24 2.03 -7.69 -4.62
C LEU A 24 1.81 -7.60 -6.12
N HIS A 25 1.98 -6.40 -6.68
CA HIS A 25 1.99 -6.22 -8.12
C HIS A 25 3.34 -5.67 -8.58
N LEU A 26 3.71 -5.99 -9.83
CA LEU A 26 4.91 -5.46 -10.47
C LEU A 26 4.53 -4.22 -11.27
N ARG A 27 5.08 -3.08 -10.90
CA ARG A 27 4.72 -1.77 -11.48
C ARG A 27 5.29 -1.59 -12.89
N GLN A 28 4.50 -0.94 -13.76
CA GLN A 28 4.96 -0.48 -15.07
C GLN A 28 4.17 0.77 -15.50
N ASN A 29 4.80 1.61 -16.32
CA ASN A 29 4.19 2.79 -16.94
C ASN A 29 3.52 3.75 -15.95
N THR A 30 4.02 3.81 -14.72
CA THR A 30 3.47 4.72 -13.69
C THR A 30 4.32 5.98 -13.52
N GLY A 31 5.58 5.93 -13.99
CA GLY A 31 6.54 7.00 -13.77
C GLY A 31 7.20 6.99 -12.40
N TYR A 32 6.85 6.01 -11.54
CA TYR A 32 7.41 5.90 -10.21
C TYR A 32 7.70 4.43 -9.87
N CYS A 33 8.97 4.14 -9.59
CA CYS A 33 9.44 2.80 -9.21
C CYS A 33 8.95 1.69 -10.15
N ASP A 34 8.93 1.95 -11.44
CA ASP A 34 8.57 0.94 -12.43
C ASP A 34 9.60 -0.19 -12.42
N GLY A 35 9.12 -1.42 -12.54
CA GLY A 35 9.97 -2.61 -12.41
C GLY A 35 10.16 -3.06 -10.96
N TYR A 36 9.55 -2.38 -10.00
CA TYR A 36 9.57 -2.77 -8.59
C TYR A 36 8.22 -3.34 -8.16
N TRP A 37 8.25 -4.21 -7.16
CA TRP A 37 7.06 -4.75 -6.54
C TRP A 37 6.52 -3.79 -5.48
N ASP A 38 5.20 -3.67 -5.43
CA ASP A 38 4.49 -2.83 -4.47
C ASP A 38 3.25 -3.58 -3.96
N THR A 39 2.61 -3.06 -2.91
CA THR A 39 1.32 -3.61 -2.49
C THR A 39 0.35 -3.60 -3.67
N ALA A 40 -0.51 -4.61 -3.75
CA ALA A 40 -1.36 -4.82 -4.92
C ALA A 40 -2.34 -3.67 -5.17
N ALA A 41 -2.74 -2.95 -4.12
CA ALA A 41 -3.60 -1.79 -4.23
C ALA A 41 -3.03 -0.64 -3.40
N SER A 42 -3.18 0.57 -3.88
CA SER A 42 -2.77 1.79 -3.17
C SER A 42 -3.39 3.01 -3.84
N GLY A 43 -3.48 4.10 -3.10
CA GLY A 43 -3.95 5.35 -3.68
C GLY A 43 -4.17 6.43 -2.65
N HIS A 44 -4.42 7.64 -3.14
CA HIS A 44 -4.67 8.79 -2.28
C HIS A 44 -6.04 8.69 -1.59
N VAL A 45 -6.12 9.28 -0.41
CA VAL A 45 -7.40 9.51 0.25
C VAL A 45 -8.03 10.75 -0.40
N ASP A 46 -9.19 10.60 -1.03
CA ASP A 46 -9.87 11.68 -1.70
C ASP A 46 -10.65 12.54 -0.70
N ALA A 47 -11.05 13.74 -1.15
CA ALA A 47 -11.90 14.61 -0.35
C ALA A 47 -13.19 13.87 0.04
N LYS A 48 -13.62 14.07 1.29
CA LYS A 48 -14.86 13.50 1.84
C LYS A 48 -14.87 11.99 2.00
N GLU A 49 -13.71 11.34 1.90
CA GLU A 49 -13.64 9.91 2.22
C GLU A 49 -12.66 9.68 3.38
N THR A 50 -12.92 8.65 4.16
CA THR A 50 -12.01 8.23 5.22
C THR A 50 -10.89 7.36 4.62
N ALA A 51 -9.82 7.17 5.38
CA ALA A 51 -8.74 6.29 4.94
C ALA A 51 -9.24 4.86 4.66
N LYS A 52 -10.14 4.34 5.50
CA LYS A 52 -10.71 3.00 5.27
C LYS A 52 -11.57 2.95 4.00
N GLN A 53 -12.36 3.99 3.76
CA GLN A 53 -13.14 4.06 2.52
C GLN A 53 -12.24 4.11 1.29
N ALA A 54 -11.15 4.86 1.37
CA ALA A 54 -10.16 4.91 0.29
C ALA A 54 -9.57 3.51 0.02
N ALA A 55 -9.23 2.78 1.10
CA ALA A 55 -8.68 1.43 0.96
C ALA A 55 -9.66 0.48 0.28
N VAL A 56 -10.95 0.53 0.65
CA VAL A 56 -11.99 -0.27 0.02
C VAL A 56 -12.09 0.07 -1.47
N ARG A 57 -12.14 1.35 -1.79
CA ARG A 57 -12.25 1.84 -3.17
C ARG A 57 -11.05 1.38 -4.01
N GLU A 58 -9.84 1.55 -3.52
CA GLU A 58 -8.63 1.18 -4.25
C GLU A 58 -8.54 -0.34 -4.46
N CYS A 59 -8.94 -1.14 -3.47
CA CYS A 59 -9.00 -2.60 -3.64
C CYS A 59 -9.93 -2.99 -4.78
N LYS A 60 -11.06 -2.31 -4.92
CA LYS A 60 -12.00 -2.57 -6.01
C LYS A 60 -11.46 -2.12 -7.35
N GLU A 61 -10.93 -0.89 -7.41
CA GLU A 61 -10.45 -0.30 -8.66
C GLU A 61 -9.22 -1.02 -9.22
N GLU A 62 -8.28 -1.40 -8.38
CA GLU A 62 -7.00 -1.94 -8.83
C GLU A 62 -6.94 -3.46 -8.90
N VAL A 63 -7.63 -4.17 -8.01
CA VAL A 63 -7.58 -5.65 -7.98
C VAL A 63 -8.94 -6.33 -8.02
N GLY A 64 -10.03 -5.57 -8.11
CA GLY A 64 -11.36 -6.12 -8.36
C GLY A 64 -11.98 -6.88 -7.19
N ILE A 65 -11.48 -6.70 -5.98
CA ILE A 65 -12.04 -7.38 -4.80
C ILE A 65 -12.96 -6.46 -4.01
N ASP A 66 -13.93 -7.06 -3.33
CA ASP A 66 -14.88 -6.35 -2.49
C ASP A 66 -14.49 -6.54 -1.02
N VAL A 67 -14.18 -5.43 -0.35
CA VAL A 67 -13.74 -5.41 1.04
C VAL A 67 -14.74 -4.65 1.88
N ASN A 68 -15.11 -5.21 3.03
CA ASN A 68 -15.93 -4.49 4.00
C ASN A 68 -15.01 -3.62 4.87
N VAL A 69 -15.41 -2.35 5.10
CA VAL A 69 -14.61 -1.42 5.91
C VAL A 69 -14.32 -1.97 7.32
N ASP A 70 -15.24 -2.77 7.88
CA ASP A 70 -15.08 -3.34 9.21
C ASP A 70 -14.04 -4.46 9.26
N ASP A 71 -13.66 -5.01 8.11
CA ASP A 71 -12.63 -6.05 8.01
C ASP A 71 -11.22 -5.48 7.83
N LEU A 72 -11.08 -4.18 7.75
CA LEU A 72 -9.79 -3.52 7.66
C LEU A 72 -9.23 -3.29 9.07
N GLU A 73 -7.97 -3.69 9.26
CA GLU A 73 -7.26 -3.47 10.51
C GLU A 73 -6.09 -2.54 10.26
N PHE A 74 -6.04 -1.40 10.97
CA PHE A 74 -4.89 -0.50 10.91
C PHE A 74 -3.68 -1.16 11.55
N VAL A 75 -2.55 -1.17 10.84
CA VAL A 75 -1.34 -1.85 11.33
C VAL A 75 -0.09 -0.99 11.33
N HIS A 76 -0.03 0.06 10.52
CA HIS A 76 1.19 0.86 10.43
C HIS A 76 0.94 2.23 9.81
N LEU A 77 1.64 3.23 10.32
CA LEU A 77 1.68 4.58 9.75
C LEU A 77 3.13 4.94 9.46
N SER A 78 3.38 5.43 8.26
CA SER A 78 4.70 5.91 7.86
C SER A 78 4.60 7.37 7.46
N HIS A 79 5.50 8.21 7.97
CA HIS A 79 5.64 9.60 7.54
C HIS A 79 6.76 9.67 6.52
N HIS A 80 6.41 10.02 5.29
CA HIS A 80 7.32 9.89 4.15
C HIS A 80 7.49 11.23 3.44
N ALA A 81 8.73 11.68 3.30
CA ALA A 81 9.07 12.86 2.53
C ALA A 81 10.08 12.49 1.45
N SER A 82 9.65 12.46 0.20
CA SER A 82 10.52 12.15 -0.94
C SER A 82 11.08 13.41 -1.60
N GLU A 83 10.39 14.54 -1.44
CA GLU A 83 10.80 15.84 -1.97
C GLU A 83 10.41 16.90 -0.94
N PRO A 84 11.07 18.09 -0.96
CA PRO A 84 10.82 19.13 0.05
C PRO A 84 9.35 19.52 0.23
N ASP A 85 8.57 19.53 -0.87
CA ASP A 85 7.16 19.94 -0.83
C ASP A 85 6.21 18.75 -1.00
N LEU A 86 6.72 17.53 -1.01
CA LEU A 86 5.92 16.34 -1.24
C LEU A 86 6.06 15.40 -0.05
N THR A 87 5.18 15.58 0.92
CA THR A 87 5.18 14.82 2.16
C THR A 87 3.88 14.05 2.30
N TYR A 88 4.00 12.79 2.70
CA TYR A 88 2.89 11.87 2.81
C TYR A 88 2.78 11.26 4.19
N TYR A 89 1.55 10.93 4.57
CA TYR A 89 1.28 9.90 5.55
C TYR A 89 0.83 8.66 4.78
N HIS A 90 1.58 7.59 4.89
CA HIS A 90 1.25 6.28 4.30
C HIS A 90 0.55 5.44 5.37
N ILE A 91 -0.70 5.09 5.11
CA ILE A 91 -1.55 4.39 6.06
C ILE A 91 -1.74 2.95 5.60
N TYR A 92 -1.31 2.00 6.41
CA TYR A 92 -1.36 0.58 6.08
C TYR A 92 -2.48 -0.12 6.84
N PHE A 93 -3.31 -0.84 6.10
CA PHE A 93 -4.36 -1.70 6.65
C PHE A 93 -4.14 -3.11 6.17
N THR A 94 -4.34 -4.11 7.04
CA THR A 94 -4.41 -5.48 6.57
C THR A 94 -5.81 -5.80 6.07
N VAL A 95 -5.88 -6.63 5.02
CA VAL A 95 -7.13 -7.12 4.42
C VAL A 95 -7.06 -8.64 4.45
N LYS A 96 -7.79 -9.26 5.38
CA LYS A 96 -7.80 -10.72 5.56
C LYS A 96 -9.01 -11.38 4.91
N ASN A 97 -10.13 -10.66 4.87
CA ASN A 97 -11.40 -11.16 4.33
C ASN A 97 -11.87 -10.26 3.20
N TYR A 98 -12.24 -10.86 2.09
CA TYR A 98 -12.76 -10.15 0.94
C TYR A 98 -13.49 -11.13 0.01
N ASP A 99 -14.33 -10.60 -0.85
CA ASP A 99 -15.03 -11.36 -1.88
C ASP A 99 -14.37 -11.11 -3.24
N GLY A 100 -14.33 -12.14 -4.05
CA GLY A 100 -13.75 -12.07 -5.38
C GLY A 100 -12.36 -12.64 -5.45
N ILE A 101 -11.86 -12.81 -6.66
CA ILE A 101 -10.52 -13.30 -6.95
C ILE A 101 -9.68 -12.11 -7.41
N PRO A 102 -8.58 -11.78 -6.71
CA PRO A 102 -7.74 -10.66 -7.11
C PRO A 102 -7.29 -10.78 -8.57
N THR A 103 -7.49 -9.72 -9.33
CA THR A 103 -7.21 -9.66 -10.75
C THR A 103 -6.63 -8.29 -11.07
N ILE A 104 -5.72 -8.22 -12.03
CA ILE A 104 -5.20 -6.93 -12.50
C ILE A 104 -6.32 -6.21 -13.24
N MET A 105 -6.77 -5.08 -12.71
CA MET A 105 -7.83 -4.26 -13.31
C MET A 105 -7.26 -3.14 -14.19
N GLU A 106 -5.99 -2.78 -13.99
CA GLU A 106 -5.28 -1.76 -14.77
C GLU A 106 -4.03 -2.37 -15.40
N PRO A 107 -4.17 -3.20 -16.46
CA PRO A 107 -3.05 -3.97 -17.01
C PRO A 107 -1.96 -3.12 -17.66
N ASP A 108 -2.23 -1.86 -17.97
CA ASP A 108 -1.22 -0.93 -18.47
C ASP A 108 -0.26 -0.47 -17.36
N LYS A 109 -0.66 -0.57 -16.10
CA LYS A 109 0.12 -0.11 -14.92
C LYS A 109 0.72 -1.22 -14.08
N ALA A 110 0.29 -2.45 -14.27
CA ALA A 110 0.79 -3.61 -13.54
C ALA A 110 1.04 -4.76 -14.49
N VAL A 111 2.27 -5.29 -14.47
CA VAL A 111 2.67 -6.41 -15.35
C VAL A 111 2.17 -7.73 -14.78
N GLU A 112 2.23 -7.87 -13.47
CA GLU A 112 2.01 -9.14 -12.79
C GLU A 112 1.42 -8.91 -11.41
N LEU A 113 0.61 -9.86 -10.97
CA LEU A 113 0.05 -9.92 -9.63
C LEU A 113 0.46 -11.27 -9.03
N ARG A 114 1.14 -11.26 -7.89
CA ARG A 114 1.70 -12.50 -7.34
C ARG A 114 1.65 -12.52 -5.82
N TRP A 115 1.42 -13.70 -5.27
CA TRP A 115 1.51 -13.95 -3.84
C TRP A 115 2.97 -14.20 -3.44
N PHE A 116 3.43 -13.51 -2.42
CA PHE A 116 4.76 -13.71 -1.83
C PHE A 116 4.63 -14.12 -0.39
N SER A 117 5.55 -14.97 0.07
CA SER A 117 5.64 -15.27 1.49
C SER A 117 6.10 -14.03 2.25
N LEU A 118 5.47 -13.75 3.39
CA LEU A 118 5.87 -12.61 4.24
C LEU A 118 7.29 -12.76 4.80
N ILE A 119 7.83 -13.98 4.83
CA ILE A 119 9.21 -14.22 5.28
C ILE A 119 10.21 -14.21 4.11
N ASP A 120 9.74 -14.02 2.88
CA ASP A 120 10.60 -14.00 1.69
C ASP A 120 10.07 -12.98 0.68
N LEU A 121 10.11 -11.71 1.06
CA LEU A 121 9.69 -10.61 0.19
C LEU A 121 10.70 -10.42 -0.95
N PRO A 122 10.26 -9.95 -2.13
CA PRO A 122 11.17 -9.80 -3.27
C PRO A 122 12.23 -8.73 -3.01
N ASP A 123 13.43 -8.95 -3.55
CA ASP A 123 14.53 -7.99 -3.44
C ASP A 123 14.17 -6.65 -4.08
N LYS A 124 13.51 -6.69 -5.23
CA LYS A 124 13.07 -5.48 -5.95
C LYS A 124 11.70 -5.03 -5.49
N MET A 125 11.52 -4.88 -4.20
CA MET A 125 10.35 -4.23 -3.63
C MET A 125 10.68 -2.78 -3.33
N ILE A 126 9.70 -1.87 -3.48
CA ILE A 126 9.90 -0.45 -3.17
C ILE A 126 10.43 -0.34 -1.73
N PRO A 127 11.60 0.32 -1.52
CA PRO A 127 12.27 0.31 -0.21
C PRO A 127 11.41 0.78 0.97
N CYS A 128 10.72 1.91 0.82
CA CYS A 128 9.89 2.44 1.90
C CYS A 128 8.72 1.51 2.22
N ARG A 129 8.21 0.79 1.22
CA ARG A 129 7.13 -0.17 1.40
C ARG A 129 7.62 -1.41 2.14
N LYS A 130 8.80 -1.88 1.76
CA LYS A 130 9.42 -3.04 2.41
C LYS A 130 9.73 -2.74 3.88
N ILE A 131 10.26 -1.55 4.17
CA ILE A 131 10.52 -1.10 5.55
C ILE A 131 9.23 -1.10 6.37
N ALA A 132 8.15 -0.57 5.83
CA ALA A 132 6.86 -0.51 6.53
C ALA A 132 6.32 -1.91 6.85
N ILE A 133 6.36 -2.82 5.87
CA ILE A 133 5.86 -4.18 6.04
C ILE A 133 6.72 -4.95 7.04
N GLU A 134 8.04 -4.84 6.96
CA GLU A 134 8.94 -5.48 7.93
C GLU A 134 8.71 -4.92 9.34
N SER A 135 8.45 -3.62 9.46
CA SER A 135 8.14 -2.98 10.74
C SER A 135 6.83 -3.50 11.31
N TRP A 136 5.79 -3.58 10.48
CA TRP A 136 4.52 -4.17 10.90
C TRP A 136 4.70 -5.59 11.44
N LYS A 137 5.46 -6.41 10.75
CA LYS A 137 5.73 -7.79 11.17
C LYS A 137 6.36 -7.86 12.56
N LYS A 138 7.10 -6.83 12.96
CA LYS A 138 7.73 -6.71 14.28
C LYS A 138 6.86 -6.00 15.31
N GLY A 139 5.64 -5.64 14.95
CA GLY A 139 4.73 -4.91 15.83
C GLY A 139 5.05 -3.44 16.00
N ILE A 140 5.83 -2.86 15.10
CA ILE A 140 6.17 -1.43 15.11
C ILE A 140 5.07 -0.68 14.37
N LEU A 141 4.42 0.28 15.06
CA LEU A 141 3.26 1.00 14.53
C LEU A 141 3.61 2.22 13.68
N TYR A 142 4.82 2.75 13.83
CA TYR A 142 5.16 4.01 13.19
C TYR A 142 6.62 4.01 12.73
N THR A 143 6.84 4.47 11.49
CA THR A 143 8.18 4.70 10.94
C THR A 143 8.22 6.04 10.22
N GLU A 144 9.44 6.53 10.02
CA GLU A 144 9.69 7.71 9.21
C GLU A 144 10.65 7.33 8.09
N PHE A 145 10.34 7.79 6.89
CA PHE A 145 11.21 7.60 5.74
C PHE A 145 11.41 8.97 5.10
N PHE A 146 12.60 9.50 5.26
CA PHE A 146 12.91 10.86 4.86
C PHE A 146 14.07 10.84 3.88
N ASP A 147 13.78 10.86 2.59
CA ASP A 147 14.79 10.81 1.54
C ASP A 147 14.93 12.13 0.79
N ALA A 148 14.31 13.17 1.29
CA ALA A 148 14.31 14.50 0.67
C ALA A 148 15.67 15.20 0.74
N GLU A 149 16.61 14.67 1.50
CA GLU A 149 17.93 15.25 1.66
C GLU A 149 18.95 14.79 0.62
N ARG A 150 18.55 13.89 -0.23
CA ARG A 150 19.42 13.36 -1.29
C ARG A 150 19.62 14.36 -2.39
#